data_0d2eef98e12c8243bcde58efdef62567
#
_entry.id   0d2eef98e12c8243bcde58efdef62567
#
_cell.length_a   1.000
_cell.length_b   1.000
_cell.length_c   1.000
_cell.angle_alpha   90.00
_cell.angle_beta   90.00
_cell.angle_gamma   90.00
#
_symmetry.space_group_name_H-M   'P 1'
#
loop_
_entity.id
_entity.type
_entity.pdbx_description
1 polymer ?
#
loop_
_entity_poly.entity_id
_entity_poly.type
_entity_poly.pdbx_seq_one_letter_code
_entity_poly.pdbx_strand_id
1 'polypeptide(L)'
;MNSTTHYENANFLRELAERLPRILPEGGADKAELLQRLANEELAQAEYDEWVRAKVAVARADNRPGVSTAQLRQQLQSRYQERRDDL
;
A
#
# COMPACT_ATOMS: atom_id res chain seq x y z
N MET A 1 4.54 -9.41 -1.95
CA MET A 1 5.16 -8.42 -2.86
C MET A 1 5.90 -7.38 -2.03
N ASN A 2 7.00 -6.86 -2.57
CA ASN A 2 7.70 -5.77 -1.90
C ASN A 2 7.09 -4.41 -2.30
N SER A 3 7.47 -3.35 -1.59
CA SER A 3 6.93 -2.02 -1.84
C SER A 3 7.27 -1.48 -3.24
N THR A 4 8.42 -1.87 -3.79
CA THR A 4 8.83 -1.47 -5.15
C THR A 4 7.81 -1.93 -6.19
N THR A 5 7.33 -3.17 -6.09
CA THR A 5 6.31 -3.70 -6.99
C THR A 5 5.01 -2.89 -6.90
N HIS A 6 4.60 -2.52 -5.71
CA HIS A 6 3.40 -1.69 -5.52
C HIS A 6 3.56 -0.30 -6.13
N TYR A 7 4.75 0.32 -6.00
CA TYR A 7 5.02 1.61 -6.63
C TYR A 7 4.99 1.52 -8.17
N GLU A 8 5.59 0.46 -8.72
CA GLU A 8 5.56 0.24 -10.18
C GLU A 8 4.13 0.05 -10.68
N ASN A 9 3.32 -0.73 -9.96
CA ASN A 9 1.92 -0.92 -10.29
C ASN A 9 1.14 0.39 -10.24
N ALA A 10 1.37 1.20 -9.21
CA ALA A 10 0.71 2.49 -9.07
C ALA A 10 1.05 3.43 -10.23
N ASN A 11 2.32 3.49 -10.61
CA ASN A 11 2.76 4.33 -11.73
C ASN A 11 2.13 3.88 -13.05
N PHE A 12 2.11 2.58 -13.30
CA PHE A 12 1.48 2.02 -14.49
C PHE A 12 0.00 2.36 -14.55
N LEU A 13 -0.72 2.18 -13.43
CA LEU A 13 -2.14 2.46 -13.36
C LEU A 13 -2.45 3.94 -13.59
N ARG A 14 -1.62 4.83 -13.06
CA ARG A 14 -1.79 6.27 -13.27
C ARG A 14 -1.56 6.67 -14.73
N GLU A 15 -0.52 6.14 -15.34
CA GLU A 15 -0.24 6.41 -16.77
C GLU A 15 -1.39 5.94 -17.65
N LEU A 16 -1.91 4.75 -17.36
CA LEU A 16 -3.04 4.22 -18.08
C LEU A 16 -4.28 5.08 -17.87
N ALA A 17 -4.52 5.53 -16.64
CA ALA A 17 -5.65 6.40 -16.33
C ALA A 17 -5.61 7.71 -17.12
N GLU A 18 -4.42 8.30 -17.27
CA GLU A 18 -4.24 9.54 -18.03
C GLU A 18 -4.52 9.36 -19.52
N ARG A 19 -4.20 8.19 -20.06
CA ARG A 19 -4.36 7.90 -21.49
C ARG A 19 -5.76 7.40 -21.84
N LEU A 20 -6.45 6.81 -20.88
CA LEU A 20 -7.70 6.09 -21.15
C LEU A 20 -8.80 6.95 -21.77
N PRO A 21 -9.03 8.21 -21.35
CA PRO A 21 -10.06 9.05 -21.99
C PRO A 21 -9.80 9.31 -23.48
N ARG A 22 -8.53 9.27 -23.91
CA ARG A 22 -8.17 9.45 -25.32
C ARG A 22 -8.40 8.17 -26.13
N ILE A 23 -8.20 7.01 -25.49
CA ILE A 23 -8.35 5.70 -26.12
C ILE A 23 -9.81 5.28 -26.17
N LEU A 24 -10.56 5.58 -25.10
CA LEU A 24 -11.97 5.27 -24.95
C LEU A 24 -12.75 6.56 -24.70
N PRO A 25 -13.22 7.24 -25.76
CA PRO A 25 -13.96 8.50 -25.58
C PRO A 25 -15.24 8.33 -24.77
N GLU A 26 -15.92 7.18 -24.90
CA GLU A 26 -17.11 6.87 -24.12
C GLU A 26 -16.76 5.97 -22.94
N GLY A 27 -17.04 6.44 -21.73
CA GLY A 27 -16.77 5.68 -20.51
C GLY A 27 -15.34 5.68 -20.06
N GLY A 28 -14.42 6.31 -20.82
CA GLY A 28 -13.01 6.35 -20.48
C GLY A 28 -12.75 7.12 -19.19
N ALA A 29 -13.48 8.19 -18.94
CA ALA A 29 -13.33 8.98 -17.72
C ALA A 29 -13.69 8.17 -16.46
N ASP A 30 -14.78 7.40 -16.52
CA ASP A 30 -15.21 6.56 -15.40
C ASP A 30 -14.19 5.45 -15.11
N LYS A 31 -13.67 4.85 -16.17
CA LYS A 31 -12.64 3.81 -16.03
C LYS A 31 -11.31 4.39 -15.55
N ALA A 32 -10.99 5.60 -15.99
CA ALA A 32 -9.79 6.29 -15.50
C ALA A 32 -9.88 6.56 -14.00
N GLU A 33 -11.05 6.94 -13.51
CA GLU A 33 -11.26 7.16 -12.08
C GLU A 33 -11.07 5.85 -11.30
N LEU A 34 -11.56 4.73 -11.82
CA LEU A 34 -11.34 3.43 -11.21
C LEU A 34 -9.85 3.09 -11.15
N LEU A 35 -9.10 3.35 -12.23
CA LEU A 35 -7.66 3.11 -12.26
C LEU A 35 -6.91 3.98 -11.27
N GLN A 36 -7.35 5.23 -11.08
CA GLN A 36 -6.76 6.10 -10.05
C GLN A 36 -6.98 5.54 -8.64
N ARG A 37 -8.16 5.00 -8.36
CA ARG A 37 -8.42 4.34 -7.08
C ARG A 37 -7.51 3.15 -6.87
N LEU A 38 -7.34 2.32 -7.89
CA LEU A 38 -6.44 1.16 -7.81
C LEU A 38 -5.00 1.60 -7.58
N ALA A 39 -4.56 2.68 -8.23
CA ALA A 39 -3.23 3.24 -7.99
C ALA A 39 -3.06 3.69 -6.55
N ASN A 40 -4.08 4.35 -5.98
CA ASN A 40 -4.05 4.80 -4.60
C ASN A 40 -4.01 3.62 -3.62
N GLU A 41 -4.71 2.53 -3.92
CA GLU A 41 -4.65 1.30 -3.12
C GLU A 41 -3.25 0.69 -3.14
N GLU A 42 -2.59 0.67 -4.30
CA GLU A 42 -1.22 0.17 -4.41
C GLU A 42 -0.25 1.03 -3.60
N LEU A 43 -0.41 2.35 -3.64
CA LEU A 43 0.43 3.26 -2.83
C LEU A 43 0.20 3.04 -1.34
N ALA A 44 -1.04 2.88 -0.92
CA ALA A 44 -1.37 2.63 0.48
C ALA A 44 -0.74 1.31 0.95
N GLN A 45 -0.74 0.28 0.09
CA GLN A 45 -0.12 -1.00 0.41
C GLN A 45 1.40 -0.87 0.53
N ALA A 46 2.03 -0.09 -0.35
CA ALA A 46 3.47 0.15 -0.29
C ALA A 46 3.85 0.87 1.02
N GLU A 47 3.11 1.90 1.40
CA GLU A 47 3.35 2.64 2.63
C GLU A 47 3.18 1.75 3.86
N TYR A 48 2.16 0.91 3.85
CA TYR A 48 1.94 -0.05 4.93
C TYR A 48 3.10 -1.02 5.05
N ASP A 49 3.55 -1.60 3.93
CA ASP A 49 4.66 -2.56 3.93
C ASP A 49 5.95 -1.92 4.47
N GLU A 50 6.22 -0.69 4.08
CA GLU A 50 7.40 0.06 4.55
C GLU A 50 7.30 0.34 6.05
N TRP A 51 6.13 0.74 6.52
CA TRP A 51 5.90 1.00 7.93
C TRP A 51 6.12 -0.25 8.77
N VAL A 52 5.58 -1.41 8.34
CA VAL A 52 5.76 -2.69 9.03
C VAL A 52 7.23 -3.07 9.08
N ARG A 53 7.95 -2.95 7.96
CA ARG A 53 9.38 -3.28 7.90
C ARG A 53 10.20 -2.42 8.86
N ALA A 54 9.92 -1.13 8.90
CA ALA A 54 10.61 -0.22 9.80
C ALA A 54 10.38 -0.61 11.27
N LYS A 55 9.14 -0.94 11.64
CA LYS A 55 8.81 -1.34 13.00
C LYS A 55 9.43 -2.69 13.39
N VAL A 56 9.42 -3.65 12.47
CA VAL A 56 10.06 -4.95 12.69
C VAL A 56 11.58 -4.77 12.86
N ALA A 57 12.21 -3.93 12.06
CA ALA A 57 13.64 -3.67 12.17
C ALA A 57 14.01 -3.06 13.53
N VAL A 58 13.23 -2.11 14.01
CA VAL A 58 13.43 -1.49 15.33
C VAL A 58 13.29 -2.54 16.44
N ALA A 59 12.25 -3.37 16.36
CA ALA A 59 12.01 -4.41 17.35
C ALA A 59 13.13 -5.45 17.39
N ARG A 60 13.68 -5.81 16.24
CA ARG A 60 14.81 -6.74 16.16
C ARG A 60 16.08 -6.13 16.76
N ALA A 61 16.30 -4.84 16.53
CA ALA A 61 17.46 -4.14 17.09
C ALA A 61 17.40 -4.04 18.61
N ASP A 62 16.19 -3.93 19.18
CA ASP A 62 15.98 -3.87 20.62
C ASP A 62 16.24 -5.21 21.33
N ASN A 63 16.31 -6.31 20.58
CA ASN A 63 16.67 -7.64 21.11
C ASN A 63 15.80 -8.08 22.28
N ARG A 64 14.52 -7.73 22.29
CA ARG A 64 13.59 -8.10 23.35
C ARG A 64 13.16 -9.57 23.23
N PRO A 65 13.38 -10.39 24.26
CA PRO A 65 12.92 -11.77 24.22
C PRO A 65 11.39 -11.86 24.35
N GLY A 66 10.79 -12.87 23.75
CA GLY A 66 9.43 -13.26 24.01
C GLY A 66 8.39 -12.92 22.96
N VAL A 67 8.74 -12.17 21.90
CA VAL A 67 7.79 -11.87 20.82
C VAL A 67 8.36 -12.38 19.50
N SER A 68 7.66 -13.31 18.85
CA SER A 68 8.06 -13.80 17.52
C SER A 68 7.81 -12.73 16.45
N THR A 69 8.49 -12.84 15.32
CA THR A 69 8.29 -11.93 14.17
C THR A 69 6.84 -11.97 13.70
N ALA A 70 6.21 -13.16 13.69
CA ALA A 70 4.82 -13.31 13.28
C ALA A 70 3.87 -12.58 14.25
N GLN A 71 4.08 -12.75 15.54
CA GLN A 71 3.28 -12.06 16.56
C GLN A 71 3.44 -10.55 16.46
N LEU A 72 4.67 -10.08 16.26
CA LEU A 72 4.94 -8.65 16.12
C LEU A 72 4.23 -8.07 14.90
N ARG A 73 4.29 -8.75 13.76
CA ARG A 73 3.58 -8.31 12.56
C ARG A 73 2.08 -8.23 12.78
N GLN A 74 1.52 -9.21 13.47
CA GLN A 74 0.09 -9.24 13.77
C GLN A 74 -0.31 -8.07 14.67
N GLN A 75 0.47 -7.78 15.69
CA GLN A 75 0.24 -6.64 16.58
C GLN A 75 0.31 -5.30 15.83
N LEU A 76 1.32 -5.15 14.99
CA LEU A 76 1.50 -3.94 14.19
C LEU A 76 0.37 -3.75 13.19
N GLN A 77 -0.10 -4.82 12.58
CA GLN A 77 -1.23 -4.79 11.66
C GLN A 77 -2.49 -4.31 12.37
N SER A 78 -2.77 -4.83 13.57
CA SER A 78 -3.92 -4.40 14.37
C SER A 78 -3.84 -2.92 14.72
N ARG A 79 -2.68 -2.44 15.15
CA ARG A 79 -2.48 -1.02 15.46
C ARG A 79 -2.66 -0.13 14.24
N TYR A 80 -2.19 -0.57 13.09
CA TYR A 80 -2.33 0.18 11.85
C TYR A 80 -3.81 0.31 11.46
N GLN A 81 -4.58 -0.78 11.59
CA GLN A 81 -6.01 -0.77 11.31
C GLN A 81 -6.76 0.18 12.25
N GLU A 82 -6.48 0.12 13.54
CA GLU A 82 -7.06 1.04 14.52
C GLU A 82 -6.79 2.49 14.17
N ARG A 83 -5.56 2.79 13.78
CA ARG A 83 -5.16 4.14 13.41
C ARG A 83 -5.88 4.64 12.15
N ARG A 84 -6.10 3.76 11.18
CA ARG A 84 -6.86 4.10 9.96
C ARG A 84 -8.32 4.35 10.27
N ASP A 85 -8.90 3.57 11.16
CA ASP A 85 -10.31 3.71 11.55
C ASP A 85 -10.56 5.04 12.28
N ASP A 86 -9.56 5.55 12.98
CA ASP A 86 -9.64 6.82 13.69
C ASP A 86 -9.53 8.05 12.75
N LEU A 87 -9.11 7.83 11.54
CA LEU A 87 -9.00 8.90 10.55
C LEU A 87 -10.32 9.03 9.75
#